data_21b2355e9121670876e661572f1ff842
#
_entry.id   21b2355e9121670876e661572f1ff842
#
_cell.length_a   1.000
_cell.length_b   1.000
_cell.length_c   1.000
_cell.angle_alpha   90.00
_cell.angle_beta   90.00
_cell.angle_gamma   90.00
#
_symmetry.space_group_name_H-M   'P 1'
#
loop_
_entity.id
_entity.type
_entity.pdbx_description
1 polymer ?
#
loop_
_entity_poly.entity_id
_entity_poly.type
_entity_poly.pdbx_seq_one_letter_code
_entity_poly.pdbx_strand_id
1 'polypeptide(L)'
;MTNHSSEPCHDIAHLAHVELYTDKFEESLFFFVNVYGLTVSEQDENHAWLRAWDDYEFHTLKLTRHHTTGVGHIAYRASSEAALMRRVAVIEASKYEVIGWVKEEQGQGRAFRFADPFGHIFEIYYDTVRYQAEAGERPSLKNLAQRYHGRGASPRRLDHLNLLAADVREFKQFMETCLGSRVTEMIELDNGRIGGCWFTINNKTYDLACTEEQGGGKGRLHHVTYATDTREDILRAADIFLENGVHIETGPHKHAIQGTFFLYVWEPAGNRVELANSGARLILAPDWQTIVWTETERKKGQAWGLKTIDTFHTHGTPPVPKDLEK
;
A
#
# COMPACT_ATOMS: atom_id res chain seq x y z
N MET A 1 21.51 31.67 -19.02
CA MET A 1 21.46 30.53 -18.08
C MET A 1 20.19 29.76 -18.40
N THR A 2 20.30 28.66 -19.12
CA THR A 2 19.18 27.78 -19.42
C THR A 2 18.77 27.11 -18.13
N ASN A 3 17.58 27.46 -17.63
CA ASN A 3 16.92 26.69 -16.57
C ASN A 3 16.68 25.29 -17.12
N HIS A 4 17.61 24.38 -16.87
CA HIS A 4 17.31 22.97 -16.96
C HIS A 4 16.39 22.65 -15.79
N SER A 5 15.07 22.76 -16.00
CA SER A 5 14.13 22.05 -15.15
C SER A 5 14.50 20.58 -15.32
N SER A 6 15.09 19.98 -14.30
CA SER A 6 15.38 18.55 -14.33
C SER A 6 14.05 17.83 -14.46
N GLU A 7 13.78 17.26 -15.63
CA GLU A 7 12.64 16.35 -15.79
C GLU A 7 12.78 15.22 -14.77
N PRO A 8 11.71 14.88 -14.03
CA PRO A 8 11.77 13.78 -13.10
C PRO A 8 12.06 12.46 -13.82
N CYS A 9 12.83 11.58 -13.18
CA CYS A 9 13.14 10.25 -13.72
C CYS A 9 11.88 9.40 -13.93
N HIS A 10 10.85 9.64 -13.10
CA HIS A 10 9.56 8.97 -13.13
C HIS A 10 8.45 9.99 -12.93
N ASP A 11 7.32 9.84 -13.63
CA ASP A 11 6.16 10.71 -13.42
C ASP A 11 5.54 10.51 -12.03
N ILE A 12 5.48 9.28 -11.56
CA ILE A 12 5.02 8.92 -10.22
C ILE A 12 6.23 8.77 -9.30
N ALA A 13 6.21 9.43 -8.15
CA ALA A 13 7.29 9.40 -7.18
C ALA A 13 7.22 8.16 -6.28
N HIS A 14 6.06 7.91 -5.66
CA HIS A 14 5.87 6.79 -4.72
C HIS A 14 4.38 6.52 -4.44
N LEU A 15 4.11 5.35 -3.85
CA LEU A 15 2.85 5.06 -3.17
C LEU A 15 2.73 6.00 -1.97
N ALA A 16 1.63 6.75 -1.90
CA ALA A 16 1.48 7.82 -0.92
C ALA A 16 0.62 7.42 0.28
N HIS A 17 -0.60 6.98 0.04
CA HIS A 17 -1.50 6.54 1.11
C HIS A 17 -2.59 5.60 0.61
N VAL A 18 -3.31 5.01 1.56
CA VAL A 18 -4.52 4.25 1.33
C VAL A 18 -5.63 4.75 2.26
N GLU A 19 -6.87 4.80 1.78
CA GLU A 19 -8.05 5.04 2.62
C GLU A 19 -8.74 3.72 2.94
N LEU A 20 -8.99 3.50 4.24
CA LEU A 20 -9.78 2.39 4.75
C LEU A 20 -11.05 2.92 5.41
N TYR A 21 -12.19 2.37 5.00
CA TYR A 21 -13.46 2.55 5.69
C TYR A 21 -13.62 1.50 6.79
N THR A 22 -14.17 1.88 7.92
CA THR A 22 -14.39 0.98 9.05
C THR A 22 -15.72 1.26 9.76
N ASP A 23 -16.43 0.20 10.10
CA ASP A 23 -17.60 0.23 10.96
C ASP A 23 -17.25 0.15 12.46
N LYS A 24 -15.95 0.04 12.79
CA LYS A 24 -15.38 -0.02 14.14
C LYS A 24 -14.29 1.05 14.32
N PHE A 25 -14.67 2.30 14.08
CA PHE A 25 -13.70 3.41 13.98
C PHE A 25 -12.82 3.56 15.22
N GLU A 26 -13.39 3.52 16.42
CA GLU A 26 -12.64 3.69 17.67
C GLU A 26 -11.68 2.53 17.92
N GLU A 27 -12.12 1.31 17.69
CA GLU A 27 -11.29 0.11 17.87
C GLU A 27 -10.17 0.05 16.84
N SER A 28 -10.45 0.36 15.57
CA SER A 28 -9.45 0.42 14.50
C SER A 28 -8.45 1.54 14.77
N LEU A 29 -8.92 2.72 15.20
CA LEU A 29 -8.03 3.84 15.57
C LEU A 29 -7.14 3.46 16.76
N PHE A 30 -7.70 2.85 17.81
CA PHE A 30 -6.91 2.36 18.94
C PHE A 30 -5.86 1.35 18.50
N PHE A 31 -6.23 0.39 17.65
CA PHE A 31 -5.30 -0.58 17.09
C PHE A 31 -4.15 0.10 16.33
N PHE A 32 -4.47 0.95 15.36
CA PHE A 32 -3.43 1.59 14.55
C PHE A 32 -2.51 2.49 15.35
N VAL A 33 -3.03 3.20 16.36
CA VAL A 33 -2.25 4.15 17.16
C VAL A 33 -1.48 3.45 18.28
N ASN A 34 -2.12 2.60 19.06
CA ASN A 34 -1.53 2.09 20.29
C ASN A 34 -0.88 0.72 20.15
N VAL A 35 -1.43 -0.15 19.30
CA VAL A 35 -0.93 -1.52 19.12
C VAL A 35 0.01 -1.63 17.92
N TYR A 36 -0.40 -1.08 16.78
CA TYR A 36 0.41 -1.05 15.58
C TYR A 36 1.47 0.06 15.63
N GLY A 37 1.12 1.22 16.20
CA GLY A 37 2.08 2.27 16.54
C GLY A 37 2.20 3.38 15.50
N LEU A 38 1.14 3.69 14.73
CA LEU A 38 1.10 4.86 13.87
C LEU A 38 0.91 6.15 14.67
N THR A 39 1.27 7.26 14.07
CA THR A 39 1.07 8.61 14.62
C THR A 39 -0.14 9.26 13.96
N VAL A 40 -0.99 9.90 14.75
CA VAL A 40 -2.08 10.75 14.25
C VAL A 40 -1.51 12.07 13.80
N SER A 41 -1.68 12.43 12.53
CA SER A 41 -1.36 13.76 12.01
C SER A 41 -2.52 14.71 12.23
N GLU A 42 -3.74 14.23 12.05
CA GLU A 42 -4.97 14.95 12.32
C GLU A 42 -6.13 13.98 12.52
N GLN A 43 -7.21 14.45 13.17
CA GLN A 43 -8.42 13.68 13.40
C GLN A 43 -9.62 14.62 13.52
N ASP A 44 -10.74 14.21 12.93
CA ASP A 44 -12.07 14.77 13.19
C ASP A 44 -13.05 13.68 13.66
N GLU A 45 -14.35 13.96 13.67
CA GLU A 45 -15.36 13.03 14.13
C GLU A 45 -15.42 11.74 13.28
N ASN A 46 -15.12 11.84 12.00
CA ASN A 46 -15.32 10.77 11.03
C ASN A 46 -14.03 10.26 10.38
N HIS A 47 -12.92 10.97 10.55
CA HIS A 47 -11.67 10.65 9.89
C HIS A 47 -10.49 10.71 10.86
N ALA A 48 -9.49 9.87 10.61
CA ALA A 48 -8.17 9.98 11.22
C ALA A 48 -7.11 9.83 10.12
N TRP A 49 -6.19 10.79 10.04
CA TRP A 49 -5.04 10.78 9.14
C TRP A 49 -3.83 10.30 9.92
N LEU A 50 -3.33 9.13 9.53
CA LEU A 50 -2.31 8.39 10.25
C LEU A 50 -1.05 8.23 9.39
N ARG A 51 0.11 8.15 10.04
CA ARG A 51 1.40 7.96 9.39
C ARG A 51 2.34 7.12 10.26
N ALA A 52 3.29 6.45 9.65
CA ALA A 52 4.39 5.85 10.40
C ALA A 52 5.39 6.94 10.85
N TRP A 53 6.21 6.66 11.87
CA TRP A 53 7.01 7.68 12.53
C TRP A 53 8.04 8.40 11.64
N ASP A 54 8.50 7.77 10.56
CA ASP A 54 9.49 8.36 9.62
C ASP A 54 8.90 8.71 8.25
N ASP A 55 7.59 8.58 8.04
CA ASP A 55 6.94 9.08 6.83
C ASP A 55 6.93 10.63 6.82
N TYR A 56 7.27 11.22 5.67
CA TYR A 56 7.24 12.67 5.47
C TYR A 56 5.91 13.19 4.93
N GLU A 57 5.07 12.30 4.38
CA GLU A 57 3.72 12.65 3.97
C GLU A 57 2.88 13.05 5.18
N PHE A 58 1.87 13.88 4.94
CA PHE A 58 0.92 14.26 6.00
C PHE A 58 0.26 13.02 6.60
N HIS A 59 -0.13 12.08 5.75
CA HIS A 59 -0.63 10.76 6.15
C HIS A 59 -0.24 9.70 5.12
N THR A 60 -0.21 8.44 5.55
CA THR A 60 -0.04 7.26 4.71
C THR A 60 -1.19 6.26 4.86
N LEU A 61 -2.04 6.48 5.86
CA LEU A 61 -3.33 5.81 6.07
C LEU A 61 -4.37 6.86 6.43
N LYS A 62 -5.48 6.90 5.68
CA LYS A 62 -6.70 7.60 6.07
C LYS A 62 -7.69 6.56 6.56
N LEU A 63 -8.13 6.69 7.80
CA LEU A 63 -9.18 5.87 8.38
C LEU A 63 -10.47 6.66 8.38
N THR A 64 -11.53 6.14 7.77
CA THR A 64 -12.80 6.83 7.62
C THR A 64 -13.92 6.01 8.26
N ARG A 65 -14.70 6.65 9.15
CA ARG A 65 -15.88 6.07 9.77
C ARG A 65 -16.93 5.79 8.70
N HIS A 66 -17.41 4.58 8.63
CA HIS A 66 -18.41 4.17 7.66
C HIS A 66 -19.26 3.02 8.23
N HIS A 67 -20.43 2.76 7.65
CA HIS A 67 -21.30 1.67 8.08
C HIS A 67 -20.86 0.28 7.56
N THR A 68 -19.89 0.23 6.68
CA THR A 68 -19.27 -1.01 6.17
C THR A 68 -17.75 -0.87 6.13
N THR A 69 -17.05 -1.97 6.39
CA THR A 69 -15.62 -2.07 6.15
C THR A 69 -15.32 -2.11 4.65
N GLY A 70 -14.30 -1.40 4.21
CA GLY A 70 -13.92 -1.37 2.79
C GLY A 70 -12.65 -0.58 2.52
N VAL A 71 -12.13 -0.67 1.30
CA VAL A 71 -11.10 0.21 0.79
C VAL A 71 -11.74 1.36 0.02
N GLY A 72 -11.35 2.60 0.34
CA GLY A 72 -11.78 3.79 -0.35
C GLY A 72 -10.95 3.99 -1.62
N HIS A 73 -9.74 4.53 -1.48
CA HIS A 73 -8.85 4.74 -2.61
C HIS A 73 -7.39 4.43 -2.27
N ILE A 74 -6.59 4.29 -3.32
CA ILE A 74 -5.15 4.06 -3.26
C ILE A 74 -4.48 5.23 -3.96
N ALA A 75 -3.67 5.99 -3.25
CA ALA A 75 -3.10 7.22 -3.74
C ALA A 75 -1.60 7.09 -4.07
N TYR A 76 -1.24 7.70 -5.19
CA TYR A 76 0.15 7.86 -5.61
C TYR A 76 0.50 9.34 -5.75
N ARG A 77 1.71 9.69 -5.33
CA ARG A 77 2.20 11.05 -5.49
C ARG A 77 2.99 11.18 -6.79
N ALA A 78 2.67 12.21 -7.58
CA ALA A 78 3.43 12.57 -8.77
C ALA A 78 4.73 13.28 -8.40
N SER A 79 5.74 13.20 -9.28
CA SER A 79 7.05 13.83 -9.05
C SER A 79 7.05 15.35 -9.26
N SER A 80 6.06 15.87 -9.99
CA SER A 80 5.83 17.30 -10.23
C SER A 80 4.41 17.52 -10.73
N GLU A 81 3.94 18.78 -10.72
CA GLU A 81 2.65 19.15 -11.33
C GLU A 81 2.61 18.80 -12.82
N ALA A 82 3.70 19.02 -13.55
CA ALA A 82 3.79 18.64 -14.96
C ALA A 82 3.72 17.11 -15.16
N ALA A 83 4.31 16.33 -14.27
CA ALA A 83 4.23 14.87 -14.28
C ALA A 83 2.81 14.38 -13.98
N LEU A 84 2.12 15.00 -13.01
CA LEU A 84 0.71 14.75 -12.74
C LEU A 84 -0.12 14.95 -14.00
N MET A 85 0.03 16.09 -14.68
CA MET A 85 -0.75 16.39 -15.89
C MET A 85 -0.44 15.42 -17.04
N ARG A 86 0.80 14.96 -17.19
CA ARG A 86 1.14 13.90 -18.16
C ARG A 86 0.41 12.59 -17.88
N ARG A 87 0.35 12.18 -16.60
CA ARG A 87 -0.37 10.95 -16.22
C ARG A 87 -1.87 11.10 -16.41
N VAL A 88 -2.44 12.23 -16.03
CA VAL A 88 -3.86 12.53 -16.28
C VAL A 88 -4.18 12.39 -17.78
N ALA A 89 -3.40 13.02 -18.65
CA ALA A 89 -3.62 12.93 -20.10
C ALA A 89 -3.54 11.47 -20.63
N VAL A 90 -2.62 10.64 -20.10
CA VAL A 90 -2.53 9.22 -20.47
C VAL A 90 -3.75 8.44 -19.97
N ILE A 91 -4.20 8.71 -18.74
CA ILE A 91 -5.37 8.02 -18.15
C ILE A 91 -6.63 8.40 -18.92
N GLU A 92 -6.86 9.69 -19.21
CA GLU A 92 -8.01 10.17 -19.99
C GLU A 92 -8.05 9.59 -21.41
N ALA A 93 -6.88 9.36 -22.03
CA ALA A 93 -6.77 8.74 -23.34
C ALA A 93 -6.88 7.20 -23.30
N SER A 94 -6.90 6.59 -22.13
CA SER A 94 -6.95 5.13 -21.96
C SER A 94 -8.39 4.60 -22.07
N LYS A 95 -8.53 3.26 -22.04
CA LYS A 95 -9.83 2.58 -21.99
C LYS A 95 -10.43 2.50 -20.58
N TYR A 96 -9.69 2.94 -19.56
CA TYR A 96 -10.05 2.74 -18.15
C TYR A 96 -10.97 3.83 -17.63
N GLU A 97 -11.68 3.54 -16.55
CA GLU A 97 -12.69 4.43 -16.01
C GLU A 97 -12.07 5.66 -15.39
N VAL A 98 -12.51 6.85 -15.84
CA VAL A 98 -12.13 8.14 -15.28
C VAL A 98 -13.24 8.61 -14.34
N ILE A 99 -12.89 8.87 -13.08
CA ILE A 99 -13.78 9.49 -12.10
C ILE A 99 -13.63 11.02 -12.18
N GLY A 100 -12.39 11.50 -12.39
CA GLY A 100 -12.09 12.92 -12.60
C GLY A 100 -11.41 13.58 -11.41
N TRP A 101 -11.35 14.91 -11.47
CA TRP A 101 -10.72 15.70 -10.41
C TRP A 101 -11.59 15.77 -9.16
N VAL A 102 -10.95 15.51 -8.02
CA VAL A 102 -11.50 15.72 -6.69
C VAL A 102 -10.87 16.94 -6.04
N LYS A 103 -11.60 17.55 -5.11
CA LYS A 103 -11.16 18.73 -4.39
C LYS A 103 -9.99 18.38 -3.45
N GLU A 104 -9.34 19.42 -2.98
CA GLU A 104 -8.35 19.32 -1.90
C GLU A 104 -8.94 18.59 -0.68
N GLU A 105 -8.15 17.67 -0.16
CA GLU A 105 -8.42 16.99 1.11
C GLU A 105 -7.42 17.44 2.18
N GLN A 106 -7.68 17.03 3.42
CA GLN A 106 -6.77 17.36 4.52
C GLN A 106 -5.35 16.83 4.24
N GLY A 107 -4.40 17.75 4.23
CA GLY A 107 -2.98 17.44 4.03
C GLY A 107 -2.53 17.27 2.58
N GLN A 108 -3.43 17.36 1.58
CA GLN A 108 -3.07 17.26 0.17
C GLN A 108 -3.86 18.26 -0.69
N GLY A 109 -3.31 18.58 -1.86
CA GLY A 109 -3.98 19.37 -2.88
C GLY A 109 -4.97 18.52 -3.69
N ARG A 110 -5.43 19.12 -4.80
CA ARG A 110 -6.37 18.44 -5.72
C ARG A 110 -5.77 17.14 -6.25
N ALA A 111 -6.62 16.16 -6.45
CA ALA A 111 -6.23 14.85 -6.95
C ALA A 111 -7.09 14.40 -8.13
N PHE A 112 -6.56 13.52 -8.95
CA PHE A 112 -7.27 12.91 -10.07
C PHE A 112 -7.56 11.45 -9.78
N ARG A 113 -8.85 11.08 -9.75
CA ARG A 113 -9.33 9.71 -9.48
C ARG A 113 -9.70 8.98 -10.75
N PHE A 114 -9.40 7.71 -10.78
CA PHE A 114 -9.72 6.76 -11.83
C PHE A 114 -9.84 5.36 -11.24
N ALA A 115 -10.39 4.42 -11.97
CA ALA A 115 -10.59 3.06 -11.45
C ALA A 115 -10.06 2.00 -12.40
N ASP A 116 -9.60 0.89 -11.80
CA ASP A 116 -9.28 -0.31 -12.54
C ASP A 116 -10.55 -1.10 -12.91
N PRO A 117 -10.47 -2.14 -13.75
CA PRO A 117 -11.64 -2.94 -14.13
C PRO A 117 -12.26 -3.75 -12.99
N PHE A 118 -11.60 -3.81 -11.85
CA PHE A 118 -11.98 -4.67 -10.71
C PHE A 118 -12.62 -3.89 -9.56
N GLY A 119 -12.71 -2.57 -9.70
CA GLY A 119 -13.38 -1.67 -8.78
C GLY A 119 -12.48 -0.99 -7.76
N HIS A 120 -11.15 -1.16 -7.85
CA HIS A 120 -10.25 -0.38 -7.02
C HIS A 120 -10.16 1.05 -7.55
N ILE A 121 -10.35 2.01 -6.66
CA ILE A 121 -10.19 3.43 -6.97
C ILE A 121 -8.75 3.83 -6.74
N PHE A 122 -8.14 4.43 -7.76
CA PHE A 122 -6.80 5.01 -7.71
C PHE A 122 -6.87 6.51 -7.74
N GLU A 123 -5.92 7.14 -7.08
CA GLU A 123 -5.78 8.59 -7.02
C GLU A 123 -4.34 8.99 -7.31
N ILE A 124 -4.17 10.07 -8.08
CA ILE A 124 -2.86 10.71 -8.26
C ILE A 124 -2.95 12.19 -7.91
N TYR A 125 -1.96 12.70 -7.16
CA TYR A 125 -1.85 14.10 -6.76
C TYR A 125 -0.38 14.54 -6.71
N TYR A 126 -0.13 15.84 -6.57
CA TYR A 126 1.23 16.37 -6.43
C TYR A 126 1.42 17.14 -5.13
N ASP A 127 0.56 18.13 -4.86
CA ASP A 127 0.72 18.98 -3.70
C ASP A 127 0.38 18.22 -2.40
N THR A 128 1.24 18.38 -1.40
CA THR A 128 1.02 17.82 -0.06
C THR A 128 1.57 18.76 1.00
N VAL A 129 0.94 18.74 2.16
CA VAL A 129 1.49 19.33 3.36
C VAL A 129 2.52 18.35 3.92
N ARG A 130 3.77 18.79 4.00
CA ARG A 130 4.81 18.01 4.66
C ARG A 130 4.55 17.98 6.17
N TYR A 131 4.54 16.78 6.74
CA TYR A 131 4.39 16.62 8.18
C TYR A 131 5.41 17.47 8.96
N GLN A 132 4.96 18.13 10.01
CA GLN A 132 5.77 18.90 10.94
C GLN A 132 5.50 18.40 12.36
N ALA A 133 6.50 17.79 12.97
CA ALA A 133 6.37 17.27 14.33
C ALA A 133 6.14 18.41 15.34
N GLU A 134 5.21 18.20 16.26
CA GLU A 134 4.99 19.08 17.41
C GLU A 134 6.26 19.20 18.26
N ALA A 135 6.33 20.22 19.13
CA ALA A 135 7.54 20.53 19.87
C ALA A 135 8.10 19.34 20.69
N GLY A 136 7.22 18.52 21.28
CA GLY A 136 7.59 17.33 22.06
C GLY A 136 8.01 16.12 21.23
N GLU A 137 7.68 16.11 19.93
CA GLU A 137 7.95 15.01 18.99
C GLU A 137 9.04 15.34 17.96
N ARG A 138 9.65 16.54 18.07
CA ARG A 138 10.72 16.95 17.15
C ARG A 138 11.93 16.03 17.26
N PRO A 139 12.49 15.59 16.13
CA PRO A 139 13.68 14.74 16.13
C PRO A 139 14.93 15.55 16.50
N SER A 140 15.93 14.87 17.04
CA SER A 140 17.26 15.45 17.25
C SER A 140 18.06 15.57 15.95
N LEU A 141 17.74 14.76 14.94
CA LEU A 141 18.39 14.75 13.63
C LEU A 141 17.49 15.39 12.56
N LYS A 142 18.09 16.19 11.67
CA LYS A 142 17.36 16.96 10.65
C LYS A 142 16.72 16.10 9.53
N ASN A 143 17.17 14.87 9.38
CA ASN A 143 16.74 13.93 8.33
C ASN A 143 15.65 12.94 8.78
N LEU A 144 15.08 13.15 9.96
CA LEU A 144 13.95 12.38 10.47
C LEU A 144 12.69 13.25 10.47
N ALA A 145 11.53 12.64 10.26
CA ALA A 145 10.24 13.32 10.29
C ALA A 145 9.82 13.66 11.73
N GLN A 146 10.04 12.74 12.67
CA GLN A 146 9.82 12.91 14.09
C GLN A 146 10.80 12.04 14.90
N ARG A 147 10.80 12.21 16.21
CA ARG A 147 11.52 11.28 17.11
C ARG A 147 10.87 9.90 17.10
N TYR A 148 11.69 8.85 17.25
CA TYR A 148 11.19 7.50 17.47
C TYR A 148 10.51 7.41 18.83
N HIS A 149 9.25 7.00 18.88
CA HIS A 149 8.45 6.93 20.12
C HIS A 149 8.36 5.51 20.70
N GLY A 150 8.61 4.46 19.91
CA GLY A 150 8.58 3.06 20.38
C GLY A 150 7.22 2.56 20.88
N ARG A 151 6.13 3.21 20.50
CA ARG A 151 4.77 2.79 20.87
C ARG A 151 4.30 1.65 19.97
N GLY A 152 3.76 0.56 20.56
CA GLY A 152 3.30 -0.59 19.80
C GLY A 152 4.41 -1.22 18.96
N ALA A 153 4.06 -1.78 17.80
CA ALA A 153 5.02 -2.32 16.84
C ALA A 153 5.90 -1.24 16.19
N SER A 154 5.44 0.01 16.15
CA SER A 154 6.17 1.21 15.71
C SER A 154 6.86 1.07 14.34
N PRO A 155 6.11 0.79 13.25
CA PRO A 155 6.68 0.66 11.92
C PRO A 155 7.24 2.00 11.44
N ARG A 156 8.25 1.92 10.56
CA ARG A 156 9.01 3.08 10.10
C ARG A 156 8.31 3.87 9.00
N ARG A 157 7.75 3.18 8.00
CA ARG A 157 7.16 3.82 6.81
C ARG A 157 6.15 2.91 6.12
N LEU A 158 5.25 3.50 5.34
CA LEU A 158 4.44 2.75 4.38
C LEU A 158 5.36 2.03 3.38
N ASP A 159 5.10 0.74 3.12
CA ASP A 159 5.94 -0.05 2.24
C ASP A 159 5.27 -0.40 0.92
N HIS A 160 4.21 -1.16 0.96
CA HIS A 160 3.49 -1.60 -0.23
C HIS A 160 2.03 -1.97 0.07
N LEU A 161 1.28 -2.19 -1.00
CA LEU A 161 -0.05 -2.80 -0.95
C LEU A 161 -0.07 -4.10 -1.76
N ASN A 162 -0.98 -5.01 -1.43
CA ASN A 162 -1.36 -6.10 -2.31
C ASN A 162 -2.85 -6.02 -2.59
N LEU A 163 -3.23 -6.14 -3.85
CA LEU A 163 -4.60 -6.19 -4.31
C LEU A 163 -4.95 -7.59 -4.82
N LEU A 164 -6.23 -7.93 -4.74
CA LEU A 164 -6.79 -9.11 -5.38
C LEU A 164 -7.56 -8.65 -6.61
N ALA A 165 -7.32 -9.29 -7.76
CA ALA A 165 -8.04 -9.01 -9.01
C ALA A 165 -8.45 -10.32 -9.69
N ALA A 166 -9.64 -10.34 -10.28
CA ALA A 166 -10.17 -11.51 -11.00
C ALA A 166 -9.33 -11.85 -12.25
N ASP A 167 -8.66 -10.86 -12.83
CA ASP A 167 -7.71 -11.05 -13.95
C ASP A 167 -6.46 -10.19 -13.72
N VAL A 168 -5.38 -10.83 -13.26
CA VAL A 168 -4.10 -10.17 -12.99
C VAL A 168 -3.43 -9.67 -14.27
N ARG A 169 -3.69 -10.27 -15.43
CA ARG A 169 -3.16 -9.82 -16.72
C ARG A 169 -3.76 -8.46 -17.12
N GLU A 170 -5.08 -8.30 -16.96
CA GLU A 170 -5.72 -7.01 -17.23
C GLU A 170 -5.32 -5.95 -16.20
N PHE A 171 -5.20 -6.32 -14.93
CA PHE A 171 -4.66 -5.43 -13.90
C PHE A 171 -3.23 -4.98 -14.23
N LYS A 172 -2.38 -5.89 -14.74
CA LYS A 172 -1.02 -5.54 -15.19
C LYS A 172 -1.06 -4.48 -16.30
N GLN A 173 -1.93 -4.65 -17.31
CA GLN A 173 -2.08 -3.66 -18.38
C GLN A 173 -2.53 -2.29 -17.85
N PHE A 174 -3.45 -2.29 -16.89
CA PHE A 174 -3.88 -1.06 -16.21
C PHE A 174 -2.70 -0.33 -15.54
N MET A 175 -1.92 -1.02 -14.73
CA MET A 175 -0.79 -0.46 -14.00
C MET A 175 0.30 0.08 -14.95
N GLU A 176 0.63 -0.67 -16.00
CA GLU A 176 1.61 -0.25 -17.02
C GLU A 176 1.11 0.97 -17.80
N THR A 177 -0.17 1.03 -18.15
CA THR A 177 -0.76 2.14 -18.92
C THR A 177 -0.91 3.39 -18.05
N CYS A 178 -1.66 3.29 -16.95
CA CYS A 178 -2.06 4.46 -16.17
C CYS A 178 -0.93 5.02 -15.32
N LEU A 179 -0.13 4.17 -14.69
CA LEU A 179 0.93 4.59 -13.76
C LEU A 179 2.34 4.48 -14.36
N GLY A 180 2.51 3.85 -15.53
CA GLY A 180 3.83 3.63 -16.12
C GLY A 180 4.69 2.67 -15.31
N SER A 181 4.06 1.74 -14.58
CA SER A 181 4.76 0.78 -13.74
C SER A 181 5.54 -0.26 -14.53
N ARG A 182 6.53 -0.87 -13.89
CA ARG A 182 7.29 -2.03 -14.39
C ARG A 182 6.95 -3.24 -13.55
N VAL A 183 6.91 -4.43 -14.17
CA VAL A 183 6.78 -5.71 -13.46
C VAL A 183 8.17 -6.23 -13.12
N THR A 184 8.42 -6.52 -11.85
CA THR A 184 9.70 -7.04 -11.37
C THR A 184 9.70 -8.54 -11.16
N GLU A 185 8.61 -9.08 -10.67
CA GLU A 185 8.36 -10.54 -10.54
C GLU A 185 6.92 -10.86 -10.94
N MET A 186 6.71 -12.08 -11.43
CA MET A 186 5.39 -12.53 -11.88
C MET A 186 5.27 -14.04 -11.68
N ILE A 187 4.06 -14.52 -11.41
CA ILE A 187 3.73 -15.95 -11.38
C ILE A 187 2.95 -16.30 -12.64
N GLU A 188 3.46 -17.24 -13.41
CA GLU A 188 2.73 -17.82 -14.54
C GLU A 188 2.21 -19.20 -14.14
N LEU A 189 0.90 -19.40 -14.31
CA LEU A 189 0.22 -20.66 -14.02
C LEU A 189 0.28 -21.59 -15.24
N ASP A 190 0.19 -22.91 -15.01
CA ASP A 190 0.26 -23.94 -16.05
C ASP A 190 -0.83 -23.77 -17.14
N ASN A 191 -1.94 -23.09 -16.82
CA ASN A 191 -3.01 -22.76 -17.76
C ASN A 191 -2.78 -21.44 -18.53
N GLY A 192 -1.62 -20.80 -18.39
CA GLY A 192 -1.26 -19.54 -19.03
C GLY A 192 -1.85 -18.27 -18.37
N ARG A 193 -2.59 -18.39 -17.27
CA ARG A 193 -3.02 -17.23 -16.48
C ARG A 193 -1.86 -16.68 -15.66
N ILE A 194 -1.95 -15.41 -15.24
CA ILE A 194 -1.03 -14.81 -14.32
C ILE A 194 -1.63 -14.90 -12.91
N GLY A 195 -0.95 -15.61 -12.01
CA GLY A 195 -1.40 -15.81 -10.63
C GLY A 195 -1.00 -14.69 -9.68
N GLY A 196 -0.05 -13.83 -10.10
CA GLY A 196 0.38 -12.66 -9.33
C GLY A 196 1.45 -11.86 -10.05
N CYS A 197 1.50 -10.54 -9.78
CA CYS A 197 2.49 -9.61 -10.29
C CYS A 197 2.94 -8.64 -9.19
N TRP A 198 4.23 -8.26 -9.23
CA TRP A 198 4.83 -7.24 -8.36
C TRP A 198 5.30 -6.08 -9.20
N PHE A 199 4.80 -4.87 -8.88
CA PHE A 199 4.96 -3.66 -9.67
C PHE A 199 5.82 -2.64 -8.96
N THR A 200 6.61 -1.90 -9.73
CA THR A 200 7.33 -0.72 -9.26
C THR A 200 7.13 0.45 -10.20
N ILE A 201 7.21 1.66 -9.64
CA ILE A 201 7.19 2.95 -10.35
C ILE A 201 8.48 3.73 -10.11
N ASN A 202 9.39 3.23 -9.29
CA ASN A 202 10.65 3.88 -8.89
C ASN A 202 11.82 2.87 -8.85
N ASN A 203 12.80 3.09 -8.01
CA ASN A 203 13.96 2.20 -7.85
C ASN A 203 13.76 1.04 -6.86
N LYS A 204 12.68 1.02 -6.12
CA LYS A 204 12.31 -0.10 -5.25
C LYS A 204 11.76 -1.26 -6.09
N THR A 205 11.94 -2.51 -5.66
CA THR A 205 11.50 -3.67 -6.47
C THR A 205 9.98 -3.81 -6.54
N TYR A 206 9.23 -3.30 -5.60
CA TYR A 206 7.78 -3.21 -5.71
C TYR A 206 7.18 -2.21 -4.69
N ASP A 207 6.10 -1.58 -5.11
CA ASP A 207 5.22 -0.72 -4.31
C ASP A 207 3.82 -1.30 -4.23
N LEU A 208 3.47 -2.13 -5.21
CA LEU A 208 2.18 -2.79 -5.30
C LEU A 208 2.37 -4.21 -5.79
N ALA A 209 1.63 -5.13 -5.19
CA ALA A 209 1.43 -6.46 -5.70
C ALA A 209 -0.05 -6.65 -6.13
N CYS A 210 -0.28 -7.51 -7.08
CA CYS A 210 -1.62 -7.98 -7.41
C CYS A 210 -1.62 -9.49 -7.48
N THR A 211 -2.57 -10.11 -6.81
CA THR A 211 -2.74 -11.57 -6.74
C THR A 211 -4.13 -11.94 -7.26
N GLU A 212 -4.25 -13.15 -7.81
CA GLU A 212 -5.51 -13.64 -8.34
C GLU A 212 -6.58 -13.76 -7.25
N GLU A 213 -7.76 -13.15 -7.51
CA GLU A 213 -8.95 -13.23 -6.66
C GLU A 213 -9.61 -14.61 -6.79
N GLN A 214 -9.79 -15.33 -5.70
CA GLN A 214 -10.41 -16.67 -5.70
C GLN A 214 -11.64 -16.76 -4.79
N GLY A 215 -12.00 -15.66 -4.08
CA GLY A 215 -13.19 -15.60 -3.23
C GLY A 215 -14.48 -15.23 -3.95
N GLY A 216 -14.47 -15.17 -5.30
CA GLY A 216 -15.65 -14.88 -6.12
C GLY A 216 -15.97 -13.39 -6.31
N GLY A 217 -15.16 -12.49 -5.78
CA GLY A 217 -15.23 -11.05 -6.02
C GLY A 217 -14.55 -10.63 -7.33
N LYS A 218 -14.74 -9.37 -7.74
CA LYS A 218 -13.98 -8.79 -8.87
C LYS A 218 -12.60 -8.35 -8.43
N GLY A 219 -12.53 -7.61 -7.32
CA GLY A 219 -11.31 -7.12 -6.72
C GLY A 219 -11.51 -6.77 -5.25
N ARG A 220 -10.42 -6.84 -4.47
CA ARG A 220 -10.37 -6.49 -3.05
C ARG A 220 -8.96 -6.04 -2.69
N LEU A 221 -8.83 -5.30 -1.60
CA LEU A 221 -7.53 -5.09 -0.96
C LEU A 221 -7.16 -6.36 -0.20
N HIS A 222 -6.00 -6.95 -0.51
CA HIS A 222 -5.47 -8.08 0.25
C HIS A 222 -4.85 -7.61 1.57
N HIS A 223 -3.93 -6.64 1.50
CA HIS A 223 -3.33 -6.03 2.70
C HIS A 223 -2.68 -4.68 2.42
N VAL A 224 -2.51 -3.92 3.50
CA VAL A 224 -1.61 -2.77 3.56
C VAL A 224 -0.39 -3.13 4.40
N THR A 225 0.81 -2.74 3.95
CA THR A 225 2.08 -3.12 4.57
C THR A 225 2.89 -1.91 5.01
N TYR A 226 3.39 -1.98 6.23
CA TYR A 226 4.37 -1.04 6.77
C TYR A 226 5.70 -1.74 7.05
N ALA A 227 6.80 -1.04 6.73
CA ALA A 227 8.14 -1.56 6.95
C ALA A 227 8.64 -1.29 8.37
N THR A 228 9.35 -2.27 8.92
CA THR A 228 10.15 -2.15 10.15
C THR A 228 11.63 -2.01 9.82
N ASP A 229 12.45 -1.58 10.79
CA ASP A 229 13.89 -1.45 10.60
C ASP A 229 14.60 -2.80 10.58
N THR A 230 14.16 -3.74 11.42
CA THR A 230 14.79 -5.05 11.58
C THR A 230 13.75 -6.18 11.59
N ARG A 231 14.22 -7.45 11.44
CA ARG A 231 13.35 -8.63 11.60
C ARG A 231 12.97 -8.84 13.05
N GLU A 232 13.83 -8.45 13.98
CA GLU A 232 13.61 -8.50 15.41
C GLU A 232 12.43 -7.61 15.83
N ASP A 233 12.18 -6.52 15.11
CA ASP A 233 11.00 -5.67 15.33
C ASP A 233 9.72 -6.43 14.99
N ILE A 234 9.72 -7.26 13.94
CA ILE A 234 8.58 -8.11 13.56
C ILE A 234 8.37 -9.22 14.61
N LEU A 235 9.43 -9.83 15.12
CA LEU A 235 9.33 -10.82 16.19
C LEU A 235 8.77 -10.21 17.46
N ARG A 236 9.24 -9.02 17.85
CA ARG A 236 8.68 -8.25 18.98
C ARG A 236 7.22 -7.85 18.74
N ALA A 237 6.89 -7.45 17.52
CA ALA A 237 5.52 -7.10 17.16
C ALA A 237 4.55 -8.29 17.33
N ALA A 238 5.00 -9.52 17.05
CA ALA A 238 4.20 -10.72 17.27
C ALA A 238 3.81 -10.88 18.74
N ASP A 239 4.74 -10.65 19.68
CA ASP A 239 4.46 -10.66 21.12
C ASP A 239 3.48 -9.53 21.49
N ILE A 240 3.70 -8.31 20.96
CA ILE A 240 2.80 -7.18 21.21
C ILE A 240 1.38 -7.49 20.73
N PHE A 241 1.22 -8.05 19.54
CA PHE A 241 -0.09 -8.41 18.99
C PHE A 241 -0.75 -9.50 19.82
N LEU A 242 -0.01 -10.55 20.22
CA LEU A 242 -0.52 -11.61 21.07
C LEU A 242 -1.04 -11.07 22.41
N GLU A 243 -0.27 -10.23 23.09
CA GLU A 243 -0.64 -9.65 24.39
C GLU A 243 -1.85 -8.68 24.29
N ASN A 244 -2.09 -8.11 23.10
CA ASN A 244 -3.25 -7.26 22.85
C ASN A 244 -4.44 -8.00 22.23
N GLY A 245 -4.40 -9.34 22.15
CA GLY A 245 -5.48 -10.16 21.63
C GLY A 245 -5.72 -9.99 20.11
N VAL A 246 -4.74 -9.50 19.37
CA VAL A 246 -4.85 -9.32 17.92
C VAL A 246 -4.68 -10.67 17.23
N HIS A 247 -5.56 -10.95 16.27
CA HIS A 247 -5.49 -12.18 15.50
C HIS A 247 -4.27 -12.18 14.57
N ILE A 248 -3.32 -13.07 14.85
CA ILE A 248 -2.18 -13.34 13.97
C ILE A 248 -2.62 -14.39 12.96
N GLU A 249 -2.73 -13.98 11.69
CA GLU A 249 -3.17 -14.88 10.62
C GLU A 249 -2.02 -15.78 10.15
N THR A 250 -0.82 -15.21 9.96
CA THR A 250 0.38 -15.97 9.61
C THR A 250 1.66 -15.18 9.83
N GLY A 251 2.75 -15.89 10.07
CA GLY A 251 4.08 -15.33 10.35
C GLY A 251 4.35 -15.24 11.85
N PRO A 252 5.50 -14.73 12.26
CA PRO A 252 6.64 -14.24 11.45
C PRO A 252 7.23 -15.30 10.53
N HIS A 253 7.40 -14.97 9.24
CA HIS A 253 7.96 -15.89 8.25
C HIS A 253 8.59 -15.13 7.06
N LYS A 254 9.10 -15.86 6.06
CA LYS A 254 9.71 -15.27 4.87
C LYS A 254 8.97 -15.72 3.60
N HIS A 255 8.53 -14.78 2.78
CA HIS A 255 8.05 -15.08 1.43
C HIS A 255 9.18 -15.60 0.52
N ALA A 256 8.87 -16.51 -0.39
CA ALA A 256 9.79 -16.92 -1.44
C ALA A 256 9.94 -15.80 -2.49
N ILE A 257 8.81 -15.28 -2.98
CA ILE A 257 8.76 -14.18 -3.93
C ILE A 257 9.07 -12.88 -3.18
N GLN A 258 9.90 -12.01 -3.77
CA GLN A 258 10.45 -10.80 -3.17
C GLN A 258 11.31 -11.03 -1.91
N GLY A 259 11.27 -12.20 -1.28
CA GLY A 259 12.08 -12.54 -0.12
C GLY A 259 11.75 -11.77 1.16
N THR A 260 10.58 -11.15 1.24
CA THR A 260 10.14 -10.32 2.36
C THR A 260 9.93 -11.16 3.63
N PHE A 261 10.49 -10.72 4.75
CA PHE A 261 10.17 -11.26 6.08
C PHE A 261 8.95 -10.51 6.60
N PHE A 262 7.92 -11.22 7.06
CA PHE A 262 6.58 -10.66 7.23
C PHE A 262 5.81 -11.23 8.43
N LEU A 263 4.76 -10.50 8.82
CA LEU A 263 3.75 -10.90 9.79
C LEU A 263 2.40 -10.30 9.37
N TYR A 264 1.37 -11.15 9.16
CA TYR A 264 0.00 -10.73 8.89
C TYR A 264 -0.86 -10.79 10.13
N VAL A 265 -1.59 -9.71 10.36
CA VAL A 265 -2.60 -9.60 11.42
C VAL A 265 -3.90 -9.03 10.85
N TRP A 266 -4.99 -9.22 11.57
CA TRP A 266 -6.25 -8.54 11.25
C TRP A 266 -6.48 -7.42 12.26
N GLU A 267 -6.73 -6.22 11.74
CA GLU A 267 -7.20 -5.12 12.58
C GLU A 267 -8.69 -5.34 12.95
N PRO A 268 -9.27 -4.60 13.91
CA PRO A 268 -10.58 -4.90 14.47
C PRO A 268 -11.75 -4.97 13.49
N ALA A 269 -11.71 -4.23 12.38
CA ALA A 269 -12.74 -4.29 11.33
C ALA A 269 -12.49 -5.41 10.29
N GLY A 270 -11.39 -6.16 10.43
CA GLY A 270 -11.05 -7.31 9.60
C GLY A 270 -10.16 -7.00 8.40
N ASN A 271 -9.65 -5.79 8.26
CA ASN A 271 -8.62 -5.52 7.25
C ASN A 271 -7.33 -6.25 7.61
N ARG A 272 -6.71 -6.92 6.61
CA ARG A 272 -5.38 -7.51 6.79
C ARG A 272 -4.32 -6.42 6.75
N VAL A 273 -3.47 -6.41 7.76
CA VAL A 273 -2.33 -5.49 7.87
C VAL A 273 -1.05 -6.31 7.99
N GLU A 274 -0.01 -5.89 7.29
CA GLU A 274 1.29 -6.54 7.30
C GLU A 274 2.37 -5.66 7.92
N LEU A 275 3.22 -6.26 8.74
CA LEU A 275 4.55 -5.74 9.01
C LEU A 275 5.55 -6.49 8.16
N ALA A 276 6.44 -5.78 7.48
CA ALA A 276 7.43 -6.36 6.60
C ALA A 276 8.83 -5.79 6.83
N ASN A 277 9.85 -6.61 6.54
CA ASN A 277 11.23 -6.18 6.58
C ASN A 277 12.01 -6.67 5.36
N SER A 278 12.61 -5.72 4.66
CA SER A 278 13.73 -5.91 3.71
C SER A 278 13.60 -7.02 2.66
N GLY A 279 12.42 -7.32 2.15
CA GLY A 279 12.31 -8.11 0.91
C GLY A 279 12.62 -7.26 -0.31
N ALA A 280 12.10 -6.04 -0.33
CA ALA A 280 12.26 -5.15 -1.47
C ALA A 280 13.72 -4.68 -1.62
N ARG A 281 14.24 -4.84 -2.83
CA ARG A 281 15.49 -4.20 -3.20
C ARG A 281 15.27 -2.69 -3.32
N LEU A 282 16.17 -1.89 -2.78
CA LEU A 282 16.08 -0.43 -2.84
C LEU A 282 16.69 0.17 -4.10
N ILE A 283 17.48 -0.64 -4.85
CA ILE A 283 18.06 -0.23 -6.13
C ILE A 283 17.74 -1.31 -7.15
N LEU A 284 16.90 -0.95 -8.13
CA LEU A 284 16.54 -1.82 -9.23
C LEU A 284 17.44 -1.52 -10.44
N ALA A 285 18.06 -2.56 -11.00
CA ALA A 285 18.84 -2.42 -12.22
C ALA A 285 17.96 -1.89 -13.38
N PRO A 286 18.44 -0.96 -14.21
CA PRO A 286 17.64 -0.40 -15.31
C PRO A 286 17.25 -1.45 -16.35
N ASP A 287 18.07 -2.48 -16.51
CA ASP A 287 17.90 -3.62 -17.40
C ASP A 287 17.32 -4.86 -16.71
N TRP A 288 16.69 -4.68 -15.54
CA TRP A 288 16.06 -5.77 -14.81
C TRP A 288 15.08 -6.54 -15.69
N GLN A 289 15.29 -7.85 -15.78
CA GLN A 289 14.37 -8.76 -16.45
C GLN A 289 13.35 -9.28 -15.42
N THR A 290 12.07 -9.27 -15.78
CA THR A 290 11.01 -9.83 -14.94
C THR A 290 11.34 -11.28 -14.58
N ILE A 291 11.39 -11.59 -13.28
CA ILE A 291 11.52 -12.96 -12.81
C ILE A 291 10.16 -13.63 -12.94
N VAL A 292 10.09 -14.73 -13.68
CA VAL A 292 8.87 -15.50 -13.86
C VAL A 292 8.93 -16.77 -13.03
N TRP A 293 8.01 -16.88 -12.08
CA TRP A 293 7.82 -18.05 -11.24
C TRP A 293 6.77 -18.97 -11.86
N THR A 294 7.06 -20.26 -11.96
CA THR A 294 6.10 -21.26 -12.39
C THR A 294 5.09 -21.59 -11.28
N GLU A 295 3.97 -22.21 -11.64
CA GLU A 295 2.99 -22.67 -10.67
C GLU A 295 3.59 -23.65 -9.63
N THR A 296 4.52 -24.52 -10.07
CA THR A 296 5.22 -25.44 -9.17
C THR A 296 6.14 -24.72 -8.18
N GLU A 297 6.85 -23.70 -8.62
CA GLU A 297 7.69 -22.87 -7.74
C GLU A 297 6.83 -22.06 -6.76
N ARG A 298 5.70 -21.50 -7.21
CA ARG A 298 4.71 -20.83 -6.36
C ARG A 298 4.21 -21.72 -5.21
N LYS A 299 3.99 -23.00 -5.46
CA LYS A 299 3.53 -23.96 -4.41
C LYS A 299 4.47 -24.07 -3.22
N LYS A 300 5.72 -23.67 -3.34
CA LYS A 300 6.65 -23.53 -2.22
C LYS A 300 6.26 -22.37 -1.29
N GLY A 301 5.46 -21.41 -1.78
CA GLY A 301 4.79 -20.31 -1.07
C GLY A 301 5.68 -19.51 -0.14
N GLN A 302 6.14 -20.15 0.91
CA GLN A 302 7.03 -19.59 1.90
C GLN A 302 8.44 -20.16 1.74
N ALA A 303 9.46 -19.31 1.87
CA ALA A 303 10.86 -19.67 1.58
C ALA A 303 11.39 -20.82 2.46
N TRP A 304 10.85 -21.00 3.67
CA TRP A 304 11.29 -22.02 4.64
C TRP A 304 10.34 -23.23 4.73
N GLY A 305 9.55 -23.48 3.68
CA GLY A 305 8.81 -24.71 3.50
C GLY A 305 7.39 -24.75 4.07
N LEU A 306 6.88 -23.65 4.63
CA LEU A 306 5.48 -23.55 5.03
C LEU A 306 4.59 -23.35 3.81
N LYS A 307 3.35 -23.84 3.89
CA LYS A 307 2.32 -23.59 2.87
C LYS A 307 1.81 -22.14 2.95
N THR A 308 1.34 -21.64 1.82
CA THR A 308 0.49 -20.45 1.81
C THR A 308 -0.79 -20.76 2.58
N ILE A 309 -1.23 -19.83 3.41
CA ILE A 309 -2.47 -19.97 4.20
C ILE A 309 -3.70 -20.04 3.29
N ASP A 310 -4.73 -20.76 3.72
CA ASP A 310 -5.94 -20.99 2.92
C ASP A 310 -6.70 -19.68 2.63
N THR A 311 -6.65 -18.71 3.54
CA THR A 311 -7.27 -17.40 3.42
C THR A 311 -6.55 -16.43 2.48
N PHE A 312 -5.35 -16.76 2.00
CA PHE A 312 -4.52 -15.83 1.19
C PHE A 312 -5.25 -15.27 -0.04
N HIS A 313 -5.98 -16.12 -0.77
CA HIS A 313 -6.71 -15.74 -1.97
C HIS A 313 -8.19 -15.43 -1.72
N THR A 314 -8.70 -15.67 -0.53
CA THR A 314 -10.13 -15.63 -0.23
C THR A 314 -10.53 -14.59 0.80
N HIS A 315 -9.59 -14.08 1.61
CA HIS A 315 -9.82 -12.97 2.53
C HIS A 315 -9.25 -11.68 1.95
N GLY A 316 -10.06 -10.63 1.96
CA GLY A 316 -9.65 -9.29 1.50
C GLY A 316 -10.77 -8.28 1.73
N THR A 317 -10.40 -7.01 1.82
CA THR A 317 -11.27 -5.87 2.05
C THR A 317 -11.93 -5.43 0.73
N PRO A 318 -13.26 -5.44 0.61
CA PRO A 318 -13.94 -5.01 -0.61
C PRO A 318 -13.79 -3.49 -0.84
N PRO A 319 -13.81 -3.02 -2.09
CA PRO A 319 -13.99 -1.60 -2.38
C PRO A 319 -15.37 -1.13 -1.91
N VAL A 320 -15.47 0.08 -1.42
CA VAL A 320 -16.76 0.69 -1.08
C VAL A 320 -17.43 1.14 -2.39
N PRO A 321 -18.71 0.77 -2.61
CA PRO A 321 -19.44 1.24 -3.79
C PRO A 321 -19.54 2.77 -3.83
N LYS A 322 -19.37 3.36 -5.02
CA LYS A 322 -19.35 4.82 -5.26
C LYS A 322 -20.62 5.56 -4.80
N ASP A 323 -21.75 4.90 -4.79
CA ASP A 323 -23.04 5.41 -4.33
C ASP A 323 -23.15 5.54 -2.81
N LEU A 324 -22.21 4.94 -2.06
CA LEU A 324 -22.12 4.97 -0.60
C LEU A 324 -21.06 5.96 -0.08
N GLU A 325 -20.35 6.67 -0.94
CA GLU A 325 -19.37 7.72 -0.57
C GLU A 325 -20.02 9.08 -0.16
N LYS A 326 -21.36 9.12 0.07
CA LYS A 326 -22.10 10.34 0.43
C LYS A 326 -22.51 10.38 1.88
#